data_3083ba948b04b4c6513e6884da2cee2b
#
_entry.id   3083ba948b04b4c6513e6884da2cee2b
#
_cell.length_a   1.000
_cell.length_b   1.000
_cell.length_c   1.000
_cell.angle_alpha   90.00
_cell.angle_beta   90.00
_cell.angle_gamma   90.00
#
_symmetry.space_group_name_H-M   'P 1'
#
loop_
_entity.id
_entity.type
_entity.pdbx_description
1 polymer ?
#
loop_
_entity_poly.entity_id
_entity_poly.type
_entity_poly.pdbx_seq_one_letter_code
_entity_poly.pdbx_strand_id
1 'polypeptide(L)'
;MTLLIIILIAAGLFVLSGIKVINQYQRGVILTLGKFTSVRQPGLQIVIPIIQQMLRVDVRSMPIDVPKQEIITRDNVTAAVDAVVYIRVVNAERAMLETTNYVVATSQFAQAALRDVTGNVDLDDLLSKREEISQQIKQIVDAQTDQWGVDVETVRIQNIELPQELKRAMAKQAEAERDRRATIINADGEKIAAQNLTDAAAIFASVPVALNLRTLATLERISTEPSQKTMMLFPVELIDALRGTTNIISADSKEHTKK
;
A
#
# COMPACT_ATOMS: atom_id res chain seq x y z
N MET A 1 20.14 -70.24 22.71
CA MET A 1 20.00 -69.78 21.32
C MET A 1 18.81 -68.84 21.12
N THR A 2 17.59 -69.19 21.48
CA THR A 2 16.38 -68.39 21.31
C THR A 2 16.42 -67.06 22.05
N LEU A 3 16.90 -67.02 23.31
CA LEU A 3 16.97 -65.82 24.12
C LEU A 3 18.00 -64.80 23.55
N LEU A 4 19.10 -65.27 23.01
CA LEU A 4 20.14 -64.44 22.38
C LEU A 4 19.61 -63.82 21.07
N ILE A 5 18.82 -64.54 20.28
CA ILE A 5 18.17 -64.04 19.05
C ILE A 5 17.15 -62.97 19.42
N ILE A 6 16.35 -63.17 20.47
CA ILE A 6 15.36 -62.17 20.92
C ILE A 6 16.04 -60.85 21.37
N ILE A 7 17.14 -60.95 22.11
CA ILE A 7 17.92 -59.77 22.53
C ILE A 7 18.49 -59.02 21.33
N LEU A 8 18.98 -59.73 20.31
CA LEU A 8 19.58 -59.15 19.14
C LEU A 8 18.53 -58.43 18.26
N ILE A 9 17.32 -59.03 18.14
CA ILE A 9 16.19 -58.40 17.47
C ILE A 9 15.73 -57.16 18.25
N ALA A 10 15.61 -57.23 19.56
CA ALA A 10 15.21 -56.08 20.38
C ALA A 10 16.24 -54.94 20.29
N ALA A 11 17.53 -55.24 20.31
CA ALA A 11 18.60 -54.27 20.11
C ALA A 11 18.54 -53.63 18.72
N GLY A 12 18.27 -54.42 17.68
CA GLY A 12 18.09 -53.91 16.33
C GLY A 12 16.88 -52.96 16.21
N LEU A 13 15.75 -53.34 16.76
CA LEU A 13 14.55 -52.49 16.82
C LEU A 13 14.79 -51.19 17.61
N PHE A 14 15.55 -51.26 18.71
CA PHE A 14 15.92 -50.10 19.52
C PHE A 14 16.78 -49.10 18.72
N VAL A 15 17.78 -49.58 17.97
CA VAL A 15 18.61 -48.71 17.12
C VAL A 15 17.80 -48.12 15.97
N LEU A 16 16.93 -48.91 15.34
CA LEU A 16 16.05 -48.41 14.28
C LEU A 16 15.09 -47.33 14.78
N SER A 17 14.57 -47.42 16.00
CA SER A 17 13.72 -46.40 16.63
C SER A 17 14.44 -45.07 16.88
N GLY A 18 15.77 -45.11 16.98
CA GLY A 18 16.63 -43.94 17.16
C GLY A 18 16.87 -43.13 15.88
N ILE A 19 16.55 -43.65 14.71
CA ILE A 19 16.76 -42.95 13.45
C ILE A 19 15.66 -41.90 13.27
N LYS A 20 16.05 -40.63 13.20
CA LYS A 20 15.15 -39.47 12.99
C LYS A 20 15.63 -38.67 11.78
N VAL A 21 14.69 -38.27 10.93
CA VAL A 21 14.96 -37.36 9.79
C VAL A 21 14.56 -35.96 10.19
N ILE A 22 15.48 -35.01 9.98
CA ILE A 22 15.25 -33.57 10.16
C ILE A 22 15.13 -32.97 8.78
N ASN A 23 14.02 -32.29 8.51
CA ASN A 23 13.79 -31.60 7.25
C ASN A 23 14.71 -30.38 7.10
N GLN A 24 14.96 -29.95 5.86
CA GLN A 24 15.87 -28.83 5.57
C GLN A 24 15.45 -27.51 6.24
N TYR A 25 14.16 -27.32 6.42
CA TYR A 25 13.57 -26.13 7.07
C TYR A 25 13.44 -26.27 8.59
N GLN A 26 14.02 -27.33 9.18
CA GLN A 26 14.00 -27.59 10.63
C GLN A 26 15.40 -27.69 11.19
N ARG A 27 15.51 -27.43 12.49
CA ARG A 27 16.69 -27.73 13.32
C ARG A 27 16.25 -28.62 14.46
N GLY A 28 17.07 -29.58 14.78
CA GLY A 28 16.83 -30.50 15.90
C GLY A 28 17.63 -30.07 17.11
N VAL A 29 16.96 -29.67 18.19
CA VAL A 29 17.58 -29.40 19.49
C VAL A 29 17.59 -30.70 20.29
N ILE A 30 18.76 -31.21 20.66
CA ILE A 30 18.91 -32.46 21.41
C ILE A 30 19.15 -32.16 22.89
N LEU A 31 18.27 -32.72 23.69
CA LEU A 31 18.38 -32.77 25.14
C LEU A 31 18.78 -34.18 25.57
N THR A 32 19.87 -34.34 26.34
CA THR A 32 20.29 -35.59 26.92
C THR A 32 20.01 -35.61 28.40
N LEU A 33 19.10 -36.44 28.87
CA LEU A 33 18.62 -36.47 30.26
C LEU A 33 18.14 -35.08 30.75
N GLY A 34 17.45 -34.35 29.85
CA GLY A 34 16.95 -33.00 30.13
C GLY A 34 17.97 -31.87 29.97
N LYS A 35 19.26 -32.17 29.77
CA LYS A 35 20.29 -31.15 29.56
C LYS A 35 20.53 -30.93 28.06
N PHE A 36 20.64 -29.67 27.64
CA PHE A 36 21.04 -29.33 26.28
C PHE A 36 22.41 -29.91 25.91
N THR A 37 22.48 -30.53 24.73
CA THR A 37 23.72 -31.15 24.25
C THR A 37 24.18 -30.52 22.93
N SER A 38 23.31 -30.40 21.94
CA SER A 38 23.68 -29.86 20.63
C SER A 38 22.47 -29.55 19.76
N VAL A 39 22.69 -28.70 18.75
CA VAL A 39 21.75 -28.48 17.65
C VAL A 39 22.17 -29.32 16.46
N ARG A 40 21.24 -30.11 15.90
CA ARG A 40 21.47 -30.97 14.75
C ARG A 40 21.00 -30.31 13.47
N GLN A 41 21.81 -30.45 12.43
CA GLN A 41 21.53 -30.00 11.07
C GLN A 41 20.54 -30.92 10.36
N PRO A 42 19.88 -30.48 9.27
CA PRO A 42 19.00 -31.30 8.45
C PRO A 42 19.70 -32.58 7.94
N GLY A 43 18.89 -33.59 7.78
CA GLY A 43 19.34 -34.91 7.30
C GLY A 43 19.00 -36.04 8.26
N LEU A 44 19.63 -37.18 8.05
CA LEU A 44 19.45 -38.36 8.87
C LEU A 44 20.28 -38.23 10.13
N GLN A 45 19.64 -38.30 11.29
CA GLN A 45 20.24 -38.16 12.62
C GLN A 45 19.91 -39.36 13.48
N ILE A 46 20.86 -39.77 14.30
CA ILE A 46 20.67 -40.85 15.26
C ILE A 46 20.50 -40.23 16.64
N VAL A 47 19.39 -40.52 17.27
CA VAL A 47 19.01 -40.07 18.63
C VAL A 47 18.83 -41.32 19.48
N ILE A 48 19.48 -41.39 20.61
CA ILE A 48 19.37 -42.54 21.52
C ILE A 48 18.01 -42.47 22.21
N PRO A 49 17.08 -43.41 21.92
CA PRO A 49 15.76 -43.42 22.55
C PRO A 49 15.92 -43.49 24.08
N ILE A 50 14.95 -42.91 24.82
CA ILE A 50 14.92 -42.88 26.32
C ILE A 50 15.90 -41.86 26.90
N ILE A 51 17.17 -41.80 26.45
CA ILE A 51 18.20 -40.90 26.99
C ILE A 51 18.16 -39.53 26.33
N GLN A 52 17.89 -39.50 25.04
CA GLN A 52 17.88 -38.26 24.25
C GLN A 52 16.48 -37.91 23.76
N GLN A 53 16.12 -36.65 23.93
CA GLN A 53 14.90 -36.06 23.38
C GLN A 53 15.28 -35.05 22.30
N MET A 54 14.65 -35.14 21.13
CA MET A 54 14.83 -34.21 20.04
C MET A 54 13.59 -33.32 19.88
N LEU A 55 13.77 -32.03 20.07
CA LEU A 55 12.80 -30.99 19.80
C LEU A 55 13.08 -30.41 18.40
N ARG A 56 12.04 -30.22 17.60
CA ARG A 56 12.16 -29.68 16.23
C ARG A 56 11.70 -28.24 16.23
N VAL A 57 12.51 -27.36 15.66
CA VAL A 57 12.21 -25.94 15.51
C VAL A 57 12.18 -25.63 14.01
N ASP A 58 11.12 -24.99 13.53
CA ASP A 58 11.03 -24.49 12.16
C ASP A 58 11.83 -23.17 12.06
N VAL A 59 12.67 -23.06 11.02
CA VAL A 59 13.53 -21.88 10.80
C VAL A 59 13.05 -21.00 9.65
N ARG A 60 11.87 -21.29 9.10
CA ARG A 60 11.26 -20.45 8.06
C ARG A 60 10.67 -19.19 8.68
N SER A 61 10.53 -18.17 7.85
CA SER A 61 9.75 -17.00 8.20
C SER A 61 8.29 -17.38 8.46
N MET A 62 7.73 -16.91 9.56
CA MET A 62 6.33 -17.13 9.93
C MET A 62 5.68 -15.82 10.37
N PRO A 63 4.43 -15.56 9.95
CA PRO A 63 3.66 -14.43 10.46
C PRO A 63 3.14 -14.72 11.86
N ILE A 64 3.17 -13.71 12.70
CA ILE A 64 2.52 -13.68 14.02
C ILE A 64 1.54 -12.52 14.01
N ASP A 65 0.27 -12.82 14.22
CA ASP A 65 -0.75 -11.80 14.36
C ASP A 65 -0.64 -11.13 15.72
N VAL A 66 -0.56 -9.80 15.70
CA VAL A 66 -0.68 -8.95 16.88
C VAL A 66 -2.12 -8.49 16.96
N PRO A 67 -2.90 -8.98 17.94
CA PRO A 67 -4.31 -8.66 18.04
C PRO A 67 -4.53 -7.17 18.24
N LYS A 68 -5.69 -6.71 17.79
CA LYS A 68 -6.12 -5.32 17.85
C LYS A 68 -5.94 -4.74 19.26
N GLN A 69 -5.27 -3.59 19.33
CA GLN A 69 -5.03 -2.82 20.55
C GLN A 69 -5.75 -1.49 20.47
N GLU A 70 -6.54 -1.18 21.48
CA GLU A 70 -7.08 0.17 21.66
C GLU A 70 -5.99 1.06 22.26
N ILE A 71 -5.70 2.15 21.60
CA ILE A 71 -4.67 3.11 21.98
C ILE A 71 -5.25 4.52 21.98
N ILE A 72 -4.60 5.41 22.71
CA ILE A 72 -4.87 6.85 22.65
C ILE A 72 -3.60 7.49 22.09
N THR A 73 -3.72 8.16 20.96
CA THR A 73 -2.62 8.87 20.32
C THR A 73 -2.21 10.11 21.12
N ARG A 74 -1.06 10.73 20.77
CA ARG A 74 -0.56 11.92 21.46
C ARG A 74 -1.54 13.11 21.38
N ASP A 75 -2.31 13.21 20.31
CA ASP A 75 -3.37 14.21 20.09
C ASP A 75 -4.72 13.82 20.72
N ASN A 76 -4.70 12.85 21.66
CA ASN A 76 -5.83 12.39 22.46
C ASN A 76 -6.99 11.78 21.64
N VAL A 77 -6.67 11.12 20.54
CA VAL A 77 -7.65 10.39 19.73
C VAL A 77 -7.56 8.89 20.03
N THR A 78 -8.72 8.27 20.31
CA THR A 78 -8.80 6.82 20.46
C THR A 78 -8.78 6.16 19.09
N ALA A 79 -7.88 5.21 18.89
CA ALA A 79 -7.80 4.37 17.70
C ALA A 79 -7.59 2.91 18.08
N ALA A 80 -8.04 1.99 17.25
CA ALA A 80 -7.72 0.58 17.41
C ALA A 80 -6.80 0.14 16.26
N VAL A 81 -5.65 -0.42 16.61
CA VAL A 81 -4.57 -0.76 15.68
C VAL A 81 -4.20 -2.22 15.82
N ASP A 82 -4.06 -2.93 14.72
CA ASP A 82 -3.54 -4.28 14.63
C ASP A 82 -2.31 -4.34 13.69
N ALA A 83 -1.48 -5.32 13.90
CA ALA A 83 -0.25 -5.50 13.14
C ALA A 83 0.06 -6.98 12.92
N VAL A 84 0.95 -7.26 11.97
CA VAL A 84 1.57 -8.57 11.78
C VAL A 84 3.07 -8.43 11.88
N VAL A 85 3.68 -9.32 12.63
CA VAL A 85 5.13 -9.43 12.80
C VAL A 85 5.60 -10.69 12.07
N TYR A 86 6.51 -10.54 11.14
CA TYR A 86 7.18 -11.68 10.50
C TYR A 86 8.47 -11.97 11.22
N ILE A 87 8.56 -13.19 11.75
CA ILE A 87 9.72 -13.66 12.50
C ILE A 87 10.38 -14.85 11.83
N ARG A 88 11.66 -15.03 12.14
CA ARG A 88 12.43 -16.22 11.78
C ARG A 88 13.32 -16.64 12.94
N VAL A 89 13.36 -17.94 13.22
CA VAL A 89 14.28 -18.48 14.23
C VAL A 89 15.69 -18.60 13.64
N VAL A 90 16.62 -17.83 14.19
CA VAL A 90 18.05 -17.85 13.82
C VAL A 90 18.81 -18.82 14.73
N ASN A 91 18.50 -18.79 16.01
CA ASN A 91 19.13 -19.69 16.99
C ASN A 91 18.08 -20.60 17.65
N ALA A 92 18.01 -21.85 17.18
CA ALA A 92 17.05 -22.83 17.66
C ALA A 92 17.27 -23.24 19.14
N GLU A 93 18.51 -23.16 19.64
CA GLU A 93 18.83 -23.42 21.04
C GLU A 93 18.17 -22.39 21.92
N ARG A 94 18.46 -21.11 21.72
CA ARG A 94 17.87 -20.01 22.52
C ARG A 94 16.35 -19.99 22.42
N ALA A 95 15.78 -20.21 21.22
CA ALA A 95 14.35 -20.21 21.02
C ALA A 95 13.60 -21.27 21.85
N MET A 96 14.29 -22.35 22.22
CA MET A 96 13.69 -23.45 23.00
C MET A 96 14.06 -23.45 24.47
N LEU A 97 15.16 -22.80 24.85
CA LEU A 97 15.66 -22.83 26.22
C LEU A 97 15.36 -21.54 26.99
N GLU A 98 15.41 -20.39 26.34
CA GLU A 98 15.22 -19.08 26.98
C GLU A 98 13.75 -18.71 27.17
N THR A 99 12.84 -19.29 26.40
CA THR A 99 11.41 -19.01 26.52
C THR A 99 10.57 -20.28 26.32
N THR A 100 9.47 -20.38 27.04
CA THR A 100 8.52 -21.50 26.92
C THR A 100 7.85 -21.51 25.53
N ASN A 101 7.55 -20.34 24.98
CA ASN A 101 6.95 -20.20 23.67
C ASN A 101 7.33 -18.84 23.07
N TYR A 102 8.32 -18.84 22.20
CA TYR A 102 8.82 -17.63 21.55
C TYR A 102 7.77 -16.93 20.69
N VAL A 103 6.80 -17.66 20.10
CA VAL A 103 5.72 -17.07 19.29
C VAL A 103 4.82 -16.21 20.18
N VAL A 104 4.36 -16.77 21.30
CA VAL A 104 3.49 -16.04 22.23
C VAL A 104 4.24 -14.87 22.89
N ALA A 105 5.48 -15.10 23.31
CA ALA A 105 6.31 -14.07 23.92
C ALA A 105 6.55 -12.88 22.96
N THR A 106 6.88 -13.17 21.69
CA THR A 106 7.05 -12.15 20.64
C THR A 106 5.75 -11.38 20.38
N SER A 107 4.60 -12.09 20.28
CA SER A 107 3.30 -11.45 20.09
C SER A 107 2.97 -10.50 21.24
N GLN A 108 3.15 -10.91 22.48
CA GLN A 108 2.88 -10.07 23.66
C GLN A 108 3.80 -8.85 23.72
N PHE A 109 5.08 -9.04 23.40
CA PHE A 109 6.03 -7.92 23.38
C PHE A 109 5.74 -6.96 22.23
N ALA A 110 5.38 -7.49 21.06
CA ALA A 110 4.96 -6.67 19.93
C ALA A 110 3.68 -5.87 20.21
N GLN A 111 2.72 -6.42 20.98
CA GLN A 111 1.55 -5.68 21.46
C GLN A 111 1.94 -4.48 22.34
N ALA A 112 2.87 -4.69 23.27
CA ALA A 112 3.35 -3.61 24.13
C ALA A 112 4.09 -2.54 23.31
N ALA A 113 5.01 -2.95 22.43
CA ALA A 113 5.74 -2.04 21.54
C ALA A 113 4.81 -1.26 20.60
N LEU A 114 3.79 -1.93 20.03
CA LEU A 114 2.77 -1.29 19.21
C LEU A 114 2.06 -0.19 19.99
N ARG A 115 1.60 -0.48 21.22
CA ARG A 115 0.91 0.49 22.07
C ARG A 115 1.81 1.68 22.43
N ASP A 116 3.05 1.41 22.80
CA ASP A 116 4.00 2.44 23.22
C ASP A 116 4.35 3.39 22.07
N VAL A 117 4.67 2.85 20.89
CA VAL A 117 5.04 3.65 19.73
C VAL A 117 3.84 4.44 19.20
N THR A 118 2.67 3.77 19.03
CA THR A 118 1.48 4.44 18.50
C THR A 118 0.87 5.44 19.46
N GLY A 119 1.02 5.25 20.77
CA GLY A 119 0.60 6.23 21.79
C GLY A 119 1.44 7.52 21.81
N ASN A 120 2.65 7.48 21.28
CA ASN A 120 3.57 8.62 21.25
C ASN A 120 3.56 9.43 19.94
N VAL A 121 2.73 9.05 18.97
CA VAL A 121 2.60 9.74 17.68
C VAL A 121 1.21 10.36 17.52
N ASP A 122 1.11 11.37 16.65
CA ASP A 122 -0.17 11.96 16.30
C ASP A 122 -0.93 11.07 15.32
N LEU A 123 -2.26 11.19 15.27
CA LEU A 123 -3.08 10.38 14.37
C LEU A 123 -2.69 10.58 12.89
N ASP A 124 -2.42 11.80 12.48
CA ASP A 124 -2.03 12.12 11.10
C ASP A 124 -0.71 11.43 10.73
N ASP A 125 0.27 11.38 11.64
CA ASP A 125 1.51 10.66 11.45
C ASP A 125 1.27 9.14 11.39
N LEU A 126 0.42 8.62 12.26
CA LEU A 126 0.04 7.20 12.27
C LEU A 126 -0.63 6.76 10.95
N LEU A 127 -1.39 7.65 10.30
CA LEU A 127 -2.03 7.36 9.02
C LEU A 127 -1.10 7.54 7.82
N SER A 128 -0.20 8.53 7.87
CA SER A 128 0.65 8.92 6.73
C SER A 128 2.04 8.27 6.73
N LYS A 129 2.63 8.00 7.93
CA LYS A 129 4.00 7.51 8.12
C LYS A 129 4.06 6.07 8.65
N ARG A 130 3.13 5.22 8.21
CA ARG A 130 3.01 3.82 8.69
C ARG A 130 4.32 3.04 8.61
N GLU A 131 5.09 3.24 7.55
CA GLU A 131 6.35 2.53 7.33
C GLU A 131 7.41 2.93 8.36
N GLU A 132 7.53 4.21 8.69
CA GLU A 132 8.46 4.71 9.71
C GLU A 132 8.12 4.15 11.10
N ILE A 133 6.83 4.16 11.43
CA ILE A 133 6.31 3.62 12.68
C ILE A 133 6.55 2.10 12.76
N SER A 134 6.29 1.39 11.67
CA SER A 134 6.56 -0.06 11.57
C SER A 134 8.04 -0.37 11.77
N GLN A 135 8.94 0.46 11.25
CA GLN A 135 10.39 0.31 11.45
C GLN A 135 10.80 0.57 12.92
N GLN A 136 10.21 1.55 13.58
CA GLN A 136 10.45 1.80 15.01
C GLN A 136 9.99 0.62 15.85
N ILE A 137 8.78 0.10 15.60
CA ILE A 137 8.26 -1.08 16.29
C ILE A 137 9.19 -2.28 16.05
N LYS A 138 9.61 -2.50 14.80
CA LYS A 138 10.56 -3.56 14.45
C LYS A 138 11.82 -3.47 15.31
N GLN A 139 12.45 -2.30 15.38
CA GLN A 139 13.70 -2.11 16.14
C GLN A 139 13.54 -2.45 17.62
N ILE A 140 12.41 -2.05 18.22
CA ILE A 140 12.12 -2.31 19.64
C ILE A 140 11.89 -3.81 19.87
N VAL A 141 11.10 -4.44 19.00
CA VAL A 141 10.76 -5.87 19.13
C VAL A 141 11.98 -6.74 18.86
N ASP A 142 12.76 -6.44 17.82
CA ASP A 142 13.95 -7.18 17.41
C ASP A 142 15.03 -7.15 18.51
N ALA A 143 15.28 -5.99 19.11
CA ALA A 143 16.23 -5.87 20.24
C ALA A 143 15.87 -6.77 21.43
N GLN A 144 14.58 -7.03 21.68
CA GLN A 144 14.12 -7.91 22.74
C GLN A 144 14.14 -9.39 22.32
N THR A 145 13.74 -9.69 21.08
CA THR A 145 13.62 -11.08 20.61
C THR A 145 14.96 -11.72 20.26
N ASP A 146 16.00 -10.92 20.03
CA ASP A 146 17.36 -11.40 19.76
C ASP A 146 17.92 -12.26 20.91
N GLN A 147 17.60 -11.94 22.16
CA GLN A 147 17.96 -12.78 23.30
C GLN A 147 17.33 -14.18 23.24
N TRP A 148 16.19 -14.34 22.61
CA TRP A 148 15.52 -15.62 22.35
C TRP A 148 15.98 -16.30 21.06
N GLY A 149 16.92 -15.68 20.32
CA GLY A 149 17.39 -16.21 19.03
C GLY A 149 16.36 -16.14 17.92
N VAL A 150 15.45 -15.17 18.00
CA VAL A 150 14.40 -14.90 17.03
C VAL A 150 14.67 -13.54 16.39
N ASP A 151 14.77 -13.51 15.07
CA ASP A 151 14.97 -12.33 14.22
C ASP A 151 13.62 -11.82 13.74
N VAL A 152 13.38 -10.53 13.84
CA VAL A 152 12.17 -9.88 13.31
C VAL A 152 12.48 -9.35 11.91
N GLU A 153 11.99 -10.03 10.90
CA GLU A 153 12.22 -9.62 9.49
C GLU A 153 11.49 -8.33 9.15
N THR A 154 10.21 -8.23 9.50
CA THR A 154 9.41 -7.04 9.26
C THR A 154 8.19 -6.97 10.19
N VAL A 155 7.77 -5.75 10.48
CA VAL A 155 6.49 -5.47 11.15
C VAL A 155 5.63 -4.67 10.19
N ARG A 156 4.34 -5.01 10.10
CA ARG A 156 3.38 -4.29 9.26
C ARG A 156 2.11 -3.97 10.04
N ILE A 157 1.79 -2.70 10.12
CA ILE A 157 0.49 -2.24 10.60
C ILE A 157 -0.55 -2.59 9.54
N GLN A 158 -1.59 -3.33 9.92
CA GLN A 158 -2.65 -3.76 8.99
C GLN A 158 -3.79 -2.75 8.95
N ASN A 159 -4.53 -2.65 10.04
CA ASN A 159 -5.70 -1.80 10.12
C ASN A 159 -5.53 -0.73 11.20
N ILE A 160 -6.09 0.44 10.93
CA ILE A 160 -6.25 1.51 11.91
C ILE A 160 -7.73 1.86 11.89
N GLU A 161 -8.43 1.46 12.94
CA GLU A 161 -9.86 1.73 13.09
C GLU A 161 -10.06 2.96 13.98
N LEU A 162 -10.82 3.90 13.46
CA LEU A 162 -11.18 5.13 14.15
C LEU A 162 -12.65 5.09 14.55
N PRO A 163 -13.06 5.81 15.61
CA PRO A 163 -14.46 5.99 15.96
C PRO A 163 -15.27 6.54 14.77
N GLN A 164 -16.52 6.09 14.66
CA GLN A 164 -17.38 6.43 13.51
C GLN A 164 -17.61 7.93 13.34
N GLU A 165 -17.70 8.66 14.45
CA GLU A 165 -17.88 10.13 14.44
C GLU A 165 -16.66 10.83 13.84
N LEU A 166 -15.45 10.41 14.23
CA LEU A 166 -14.21 10.94 13.70
C LEU A 166 -14.05 10.60 12.21
N LYS A 167 -14.35 9.35 11.82
CA LYS A 167 -14.39 8.95 10.40
C LYS A 167 -15.27 9.88 9.56
N ARG A 168 -16.47 10.23 10.07
CA ARG A 168 -17.39 11.15 9.39
C ARG A 168 -16.84 12.56 9.31
N ALA A 169 -16.23 13.04 10.39
CA ALA A 169 -15.62 14.38 10.43
C ALA A 169 -14.46 14.48 9.44
N MET A 170 -13.56 13.50 9.44
CA MET A 170 -12.44 13.43 8.49
C MET A 170 -12.90 13.30 7.03
N ALA A 171 -13.96 12.53 6.77
CA ALA A 171 -14.54 12.43 5.43
C ALA A 171 -15.06 13.78 4.93
N LYS A 172 -15.80 14.53 5.76
CA LYS A 172 -16.26 15.89 5.42
C LYS A 172 -15.10 16.88 5.21
N GLN A 173 -14.07 16.80 6.04
CA GLN A 173 -12.87 17.62 5.88
C GLN A 173 -12.14 17.28 4.56
N ALA A 174 -11.99 16.00 4.25
CA ALA A 174 -11.35 15.56 3.00
C ALA A 174 -12.17 15.97 1.77
N GLU A 175 -13.51 15.92 1.84
CA GLU A 175 -14.41 16.39 0.79
C GLU A 175 -14.23 17.91 0.57
N ALA A 176 -14.30 18.70 1.63
CA ALA A 176 -14.11 20.15 1.55
C ALA A 176 -12.72 20.54 0.99
N GLU A 177 -11.67 19.82 1.38
CA GLU A 177 -10.32 20.08 0.86
C GLU A 177 -10.20 19.68 -0.63
N ARG A 178 -10.86 18.59 -1.05
CA ARG A 178 -10.93 18.21 -2.47
C ARG A 178 -11.69 19.24 -3.29
N ASP A 179 -12.82 19.73 -2.79
CA ASP A 179 -13.62 20.77 -3.45
C ASP A 179 -12.84 22.08 -3.56
N ARG A 180 -12.13 22.45 -2.49
CA ARG A 180 -11.24 23.62 -2.53
C ARG A 180 -10.15 23.48 -3.59
N ARG A 181 -9.48 22.34 -3.64
CA ARG A 181 -8.45 22.05 -4.66
C ARG A 181 -9.03 22.02 -6.06
N ALA A 182 -10.19 21.40 -6.25
CA ALA A 182 -10.88 21.36 -7.55
C ALA A 182 -11.22 22.78 -8.04
N THR A 183 -11.73 23.63 -7.14
CA THR A 183 -12.02 25.03 -7.46
C THR A 183 -10.77 25.80 -7.88
N ILE A 184 -9.65 25.64 -7.17
CA ILE A 184 -8.37 26.27 -7.51
C ILE A 184 -7.88 25.79 -8.88
N ILE A 185 -7.88 24.48 -9.10
CA ILE A 185 -7.42 23.88 -10.38
C ILE A 185 -8.30 24.36 -11.53
N ASN A 186 -9.62 24.43 -11.34
CA ASN A 186 -10.53 24.92 -12.35
C ASN A 186 -10.27 26.41 -12.67
N ALA A 187 -10.12 27.26 -11.63
CA ALA A 187 -9.82 28.68 -11.82
C ALA A 187 -8.47 28.90 -12.51
N ASP A 188 -7.43 28.14 -12.13
CA ASP A 188 -6.13 28.17 -12.82
C ASP A 188 -6.26 27.69 -14.28
N GLY A 189 -7.05 26.64 -14.53
CA GLY A 189 -7.37 26.16 -15.85
C GLY A 189 -8.07 27.20 -16.72
N GLU A 190 -9.08 27.87 -16.17
CA GLU A 190 -9.79 28.98 -16.84
C GLU A 190 -8.86 30.16 -17.15
N LYS A 191 -7.98 30.51 -16.21
CA LYS A 191 -6.98 31.58 -16.42
C LYS A 191 -6.02 31.23 -17.56
N ILE A 192 -5.50 29.99 -17.58
CA ILE A 192 -4.61 29.52 -18.65
C ILE A 192 -5.35 29.47 -19.99
N ALA A 193 -6.59 29.00 -19.98
CA ALA A 193 -7.44 28.96 -21.18
C ALA A 193 -7.71 30.40 -21.71
N ALA A 194 -8.04 31.35 -20.84
CA ALA A 194 -8.24 32.74 -21.21
C ALA A 194 -6.96 33.38 -21.78
N GLN A 195 -5.79 33.08 -21.18
CA GLN A 195 -4.50 33.53 -21.71
C GLN A 195 -4.22 32.97 -23.09
N ASN A 196 -4.41 31.66 -23.27
CA ASN A 196 -4.21 30.99 -24.56
C ASN A 196 -5.18 31.51 -25.63
N LEU A 197 -6.42 31.83 -25.26
CA LEU A 197 -7.40 32.46 -26.17
C LEU A 197 -6.97 33.88 -26.56
N THR A 198 -6.47 34.67 -25.60
CA THR A 198 -5.95 36.03 -25.85
C THR A 198 -4.75 35.98 -26.79
N ASP A 199 -3.80 35.08 -26.54
CA ASP A 199 -2.62 34.90 -27.37
C ASP A 199 -3.00 34.44 -28.78
N ALA A 200 -3.96 33.49 -28.90
CA ALA A 200 -4.49 33.07 -30.17
C ALA A 200 -5.19 34.22 -30.92
N ALA A 201 -6.01 35.04 -30.22
CA ALA A 201 -6.67 36.19 -30.80
C ALA A 201 -5.68 37.24 -31.31
N ALA A 202 -4.57 37.48 -30.60
CA ALA A 202 -3.50 38.39 -31.03
C ALA A 202 -2.83 37.89 -32.31
N ILE A 203 -2.61 36.58 -32.45
CA ILE A 203 -2.08 35.96 -33.67
C ILE A 203 -3.05 36.10 -34.85
N PHE A 204 -4.34 35.86 -34.62
CA PHE A 204 -5.37 36.02 -35.67
C PHE A 204 -5.58 37.48 -36.08
N ALA A 205 -5.42 38.43 -35.16
CA ALA A 205 -5.48 39.87 -35.48
C ALA A 205 -4.35 40.30 -36.41
N SER A 206 -3.17 39.67 -36.32
CA SER A 206 -2.02 39.96 -37.18
C SER A 206 -2.17 39.39 -38.61
N VAL A 207 -3.03 38.38 -38.80
CA VAL A 207 -3.24 37.71 -40.11
C VAL A 207 -4.74 37.53 -40.37
N PRO A 208 -5.44 38.51 -40.99
CA PRO A 208 -6.90 38.48 -41.17
C PRO A 208 -7.42 37.25 -41.94
N VAL A 209 -6.61 36.69 -42.85
CA VAL A 209 -6.97 35.48 -43.63
C VAL A 209 -7.05 34.23 -42.72
N ALA A 210 -6.30 34.17 -41.63
CA ALA A 210 -6.29 33.04 -40.72
C ALA A 210 -7.61 32.89 -39.97
N LEU A 211 -8.32 33.97 -39.71
CA LEU A 211 -9.66 33.95 -39.09
C LEU A 211 -10.67 33.25 -39.97
N ASN A 212 -10.65 33.55 -41.28
CA ASN A 212 -11.56 32.94 -42.27
C ASN A 212 -11.29 31.42 -42.42
N LEU A 213 -10.03 31.02 -42.41
CA LEU A 213 -9.66 29.58 -42.46
C LEU A 213 -10.12 28.84 -41.19
N ARG A 214 -10.04 29.47 -40.02
CA ARG A 214 -10.51 28.86 -38.77
C ARG A 214 -12.03 28.74 -38.72
N THR A 215 -12.77 29.72 -39.21
CA THR A 215 -14.24 29.62 -39.30
C THR A 215 -14.66 28.49 -40.21
N LEU A 216 -14.00 28.32 -41.38
CA LEU A 216 -14.23 27.21 -42.28
C LEU A 216 -13.91 25.85 -41.67
N ALA A 217 -12.79 25.72 -40.97
CA ALA A 217 -12.41 24.49 -40.23
C ALA A 217 -13.37 24.16 -39.08
N THR A 218 -13.96 25.19 -38.44
CA THR A 218 -14.95 24.97 -37.37
C THR A 218 -16.29 24.50 -37.99
N LEU A 219 -16.71 25.07 -39.11
CA LEU A 219 -17.90 24.66 -39.87
C LEU A 219 -17.76 23.22 -40.37
N GLU A 220 -16.59 22.83 -40.87
CA GLU A 220 -16.31 21.46 -41.29
C GLU A 220 -16.45 20.48 -40.14
N ARG A 221 -15.93 20.82 -38.96
CA ARG A 221 -16.04 19.97 -37.74
C ARG A 221 -17.49 19.82 -37.27
N ILE A 222 -18.27 20.89 -37.31
CA ILE A 222 -19.69 20.86 -36.95
C ILE A 222 -20.49 20.02 -37.96
N SER A 223 -20.14 20.06 -39.25
CA SER A 223 -20.85 19.30 -40.29
C SER A 223 -20.58 17.79 -40.27
N THR A 224 -19.51 17.37 -39.55
CA THR A 224 -19.11 15.95 -39.48
C THR A 224 -19.81 15.18 -38.35
N GLU A 225 -20.51 15.84 -37.42
CA GLU A 225 -21.27 15.20 -36.34
C GLU A 225 -22.75 14.99 -36.71
N PRO A 226 -23.19 13.75 -36.96
CA PRO A 226 -24.53 13.48 -37.56
C PRO A 226 -25.70 13.53 -36.54
N SER A 227 -25.52 13.97 -35.31
CA SER A 227 -26.55 13.74 -34.29
C SER A 227 -26.99 14.96 -33.45
N GLN A 228 -26.69 16.20 -33.83
CA GLN A 228 -27.16 17.35 -33.06
C GLN A 228 -27.95 18.37 -33.88
N LYS A 229 -29.09 18.81 -33.32
CA LYS A 229 -29.82 19.98 -33.79
C LYS A 229 -28.91 21.19 -33.64
N THR A 230 -28.28 21.63 -34.74
CA THR A 230 -27.33 22.72 -34.74
C THR A 230 -28.07 24.03 -34.61
N MET A 231 -28.06 24.63 -33.45
CA MET A 231 -28.47 26.00 -33.25
C MET A 231 -27.31 26.92 -33.69
N MET A 232 -27.34 27.45 -34.90
CA MET A 232 -26.34 28.41 -35.37
C MET A 232 -26.64 29.78 -34.76
N LEU A 233 -25.88 30.18 -33.72
CA LEU A 233 -25.83 31.58 -33.28
C LEU A 233 -24.89 32.33 -34.23
N PHE A 234 -25.43 33.10 -35.15
CA PHE A 234 -24.64 34.04 -35.93
C PHE A 234 -24.45 35.35 -35.16
N PRO A 235 -23.21 35.81 -34.95
CA PRO A 235 -22.96 37.15 -34.44
C PRO A 235 -23.65 38.21 -35.37
N VAL A 236 -24.33 39.16 -34.80
CA VAL A 236 -25.07 40.20 -35.53
C VAL A 236 -24.16 40.95 -36.49
N GLU A 237 -22.89 41.13 -36.13
CA GLU A 237 -21.86 41.77 -36.95
C GLU A 237 -21.63 41.10 -38.31
N LEU A 238 -21.81 39.78 -38.38
CA LEU A 238 -21.67 39.01 -39.65
C LEU A 238 -22.86 39.23 -40.57
N ILE A 239 -24.04 39.49 -40.01
CA ILE A 239 -25.25 39.80 -40.78
C ILE A 239 -25.16 41.23 -41.35
N ASP A 240 -24.60 42.17 -40.59
CA ASP A 240 -24.39 43.53 -41.02
C ASP A 240 -23.31 43.66 -42.11
N ALA A 241 -22.23 42.85 -42.02
CA ALA A 241 -21.22 42.77 -43.06
C ALA A 241 -21.79 42.18 -44.41
N LEU A 242 -22.69 41.22 -44.32
CA LEU A 242 -23.37 40.65 -45.52
C LEU A 242 -24.40 41.64 -46.11
N ARG A 243 -25.07 42.47 -45.25
CA ARG A 243 -25.95 43.52 -45.73
C ARG A 243 -25.19 44.67 -46.39
N GLY A 244 -24.00 45.00 -45.93
CA GLY A 244 -23.10 46.00 -46.53
C GLY A 244 -22.74 45.63 -48.00
N THR A 245 -22.44 44.38 -48.24
CA THR A 245 -22.09 43.89 -49.60
C THR A 245 -23.27 43.85 -50.56
N THR A 246 -24.49 43.57 -50.08
CA THR A 246 -25.70 43.64 -50.95
C THR A 246 -26.08 45.07 -51.39
N ASN A 247 -25.76 46.08 -50.58
CA ASN A 247 -25.98 47.45 -50.96
C ASN A 247 -24.99 47.96 -52.02
N ILE A 248 -23.78 47.43 -52.07
CA ILE A 248 -22.80 47.75 -53.12
C ILE A 248 -23.23 47.13 -54.50
N ILE A 249 -23.73 45.91 -54.47
CA ILE A 249 -24.20 45.21 -55.73
C ILE A 249 -25.48 45.88 -56.27
N SER A 250 -26.37 46.39 -55.40
CA SER A 250 -27.59 47.08 -55.83
C SER A 250 -27.36 48.49 -56.33
N ALA A 251 -26.27 49.12 -55.96
CA ALA A 251 -25.85 50.46 -56.42
C ALA A 251 -25.27 50.34 -57.85
N ASP A 252 -24.47 49.35 -58.11
CA ASP A 252 -23.83 49.15 -59.43
C ASP A 252 -24.82 48.72 -60.53
N SER A 253 -25.89 48.01 -60.16
CA SER A 253 -26.97 47.61 -61.14
C SER A 253 -27.86 48.77 -61.54
N LYS A 254 -27.88 49.91 -60.82
CA LYS A 254 -28.68 51.09 -61.25
C LYS A 254 -27.92 52.04 -62.15
N GLU A 255 -26.62 51.93 -62.25
CA GLU A 255 -25.81 52.78 -63.12
C GLU A 255 -25.75 52.26 -64.62
N HIS A 256 -25.98 50.93 -64.82
CA HIS A 256 -25.98 50.35 -66.15
C HIS A 256 -27.31 50.37 -66.89
N THR A 257 -28.39 50.89 -66.28
CA THR A 257 -29.73 50.99 -66.93
C THR A 257 -30.06 52.40 -67.44
N LYS A 258 -29.09 53.32 -67.46
CA LYS A 258 -29.24 54.70 -67.99
C LYS A 258 -28.14 55.01 -68.98
N LYS A 259 -28.00 54.16 -70.01
CA LYS A 259 -27.42 54.54 -71.31
C LYS A 259 -28.14 53.81 -72.45
#